data_f7b961ba8385a2c766065cb6414451ea
#
_entry.id   f7b961ba8385a2c766065cb6414451ea
#
_cell.length_a   1.000
_cell.length_b   1.000
_cell.length_c   1.000
_cell.angle_alpha   90.00
_cell.angle_beta   90.00
_cell.angle_gamma   90.00
#
_symmetry.space_group_name_H-M   'P 1'
#
loop_
_entity.id
_entity.type
_entity.pdbx_description
1 polymer ?
#
loop_
_entity_poly.entity_id
_entity_poly.type
_entity_poly.pdbx_seq_one_letter_code
_entity_poly.pdbx_strand_id
1 'polypeptide(L)'
;RQRQMCIRDSFITTANDLGSIPGPLRDRMDVIELPSYTRVEKYNIARKHLLPKQLKACGLTGKVTMNQSALYGIIDGYTREAGVRNLERTITSVLRKCARKIAAGEVESVSVTGTMLEQLLGPRFVKPDFLNRTNAVGIANGLAWTSVGGETLPIEVQVMDNGSGKITVTGSLGDVMKESAQAALSCLRSRAEALGIDPDFYKTKDIHVHFPEGAV
;
A
#
# COMPACT_ATOMS: atom_id res chain seq x y z
N ARG A 1 -35.97 16.34 -21.66
CA ARG A 1 -35.49 17.18 -22.76
C ARG A 1 -34.17 16.57 -23.24
N GLN A 2 -34.19 15.90 -24.40
CA GLN A 2 -32.97 15.53 -25.10
C GLN A 2 -32.30 16.82 -25.55
N ARG A 3 -31.13 17.14 -24.97
CA ARG A 3 -30.24 18.15 -25.54
C ARG A 3 -29.66 17.56 -26.84
N GLN A 4 -29.93 18.19 -27.97
CA GLN A 4 -29.19 17.91 -29.19
C GLN A 4 -27.71 18.17 -28.90
N MET A 5 -26.90 17.12 -28.99
CA MET A 5 -25.45 17.24 -28.90
C MET A 5 -24.95 18.04 -30.09
N CYS A 6 -24.38 19.22 -29.85
CA CYS A 6 -23.66 19.93 -30.85
C CYS A 6 -22.35 19.18 -31.16
N ILE A 7 -21.97 19.09 -32.40
CA ILE A 7 -20.74 18.39 -32.91
C ILE A 7 -19.44 18.93 -32.28
N ARG A 8 -19.51 20.03 -31.52
CA ARG A 8 -18.39 20.69 -30.88
C ARG A 8 -18.34 20.49 -29.34
N ASP A 9 -19.25 19.74 -28.76
CA ASP A 9 -19.29 19.51 -27.34
C ASP A 9 -18.27 18.43 -26.95
N SER A 10 -17.44 18.74 -25.95
CA SER A 10 -16.53 17.80 -25.33
C SER A 10 -17.03 17.48 -23.93
N PHE A 11 -17.04 16.19 -23.57
CA PHE A 11 -17.45 15.70 -22.27
C PHE A 11 -16.25 15.08 -21.57
N ILE A 12 -15.99 15.49 -20.32
CA ILE A 12 -14.96 14.91 -19.48
C ILE A 12 -15.64 14.22 -18.31
N THR A 13 -15.36 12.95 -18.13
CA THR A 13 -15.88 12.14 -17.03
C THR A 13 -14.74 11.54 -16.23
N THR A 14 -14.97 11.23 -14.96
CA THR A 14 -14.00 10.56 -14.10
C THR A 14 -14.61 9.26 -13.58
N ALA A 15 -13.77 8.22 -13.49
CA ALA A 15 -14.14 6.93 -12.92
C ALA A 15 -12.97 6.38 -12.10
N ASN A 16 -13.26 5.53 -11.13
CA ASN A 16 -12.22 4.86 -10.32
C ASN A 16 -11.81 3.51 -10.92
N ASP A 17 -12.67 2.93 -11.75
CA ASP A 17 -12.46 1.62 -12.35
C ASP A 17 -12.95 1.63 -13.80
N LEU A 18 -12.05 1.21 -14.68
CA LEU A 18 -12.31 1.12 -16.11
C LEU A 18 -13.22 -0.07 -16.45
N GLY A 19 -13.17 -1.12 -15.65
CA GLY A 19 -13.95 -2.35 -15.84
C GLY A 19 -15.46 -2.12 -15.66
N SER A 20 -15.85 -1.12 -14.89
CA SER A 20 -17.25 -0.75 -14.69
C SER A 20 -17.89 0.00 -15.87
N ILE A 21 -17.09 0.47 -16.83
CA ILE A 21 -17.56 1.21 -18.01
C ILE A 21 -17.92 0.21 -19.12
N PRO A 22 -19.16 0.27 -19.68
CA PRO A 22 -19.55 -0.60 -20.77
C PRO A 22 -18.61 -0.48 -21.98
N GLY A 23 -18.23 -1.64 -22.57
CA GLY A 23 -17.30 -1.71 -23.70
C GLY A 23 -17.60 -0.73 -24.83
N PRO A 24 -18.85 -0.69 -25.39
CA PRO A 24 -19.19 0.23 -26.48
C PRO A 24 -19.03 1.72 -26.15
N LEU A 25 -19.09 2.08 -24.86
CA LEU A 25 -18.83 3.46 -24.42
C LEU A 25 -17.33 3.71 -24.32
N ARG A 26 -16.59 2.77 -23.72
CA ARG A 26 -15.14 2.84 -23.58
C ARG A 26 -14.42 2.96 -24.92
N ASP A 27 -14.90 2.25 -25.94
CA ASP A 27 -14.32 2.28 -27.30
C ASP A 27 -14.45 3.64 -27.99
N ARG A 28 -15.29 4.54 -27.45
CA ARG A 28 -15.52 5.91 -27.96
C ARG A 28 -14.90 6.99 -27.06
N MET A 29 -14.20 6.58 -26.01
CA MET A 29 -13.58 7.49 -25.04
C MET A 29 -12.07 7.49 -25.24
N ASP A 30 -11.48 8.66 -25.07
CA ASP A 30 -10.04 8.79 -24.87
C ASP A 30 -9.76 8.63 -23.36
N VAL A 31 -9.09 7.55 -23.00
CA VAL A 31 -8.87 7.19 -21.60
C VAL A 31 -7.51 7.70 -21.15
N ILE A 32 -7.54 8.57 -20.14
CA ILE A 32 -6.34 9.10 -19.49
C ILE A 32 -6.23 8.46 -18.09
N GLU A 33 -5.29 7.54 -17.93
CA GLU A 33 -5.02 6.91 -16.65
C GLU A 33 -4.14 7.81 -15.78
N LEU A 34 -4.57 8.03 -14.53
CA LEU A 34 -3.79 8.75 -13.52
C LEU A 34 -3.21 7.71 -12.54
N PRO A 35 -1.89 7.47 -12.59
CA PRO A 35 -1.24 6.52 -11.70
C PRO A 35 -1.31 7.01 -10.24
N SER A 36 -1.10 6.08 -9.30
CA SER A 36 -0.95 6.40 -7.89
C SER A 36 0.31 7.24 -7.66
N TYR A 37 0.24 8.17 -6.69
CA TYR A 37 1.40 8.97 -6.32
C TYR A 37 2.41 8.15 -5.53
N THR A 38 3.68 8.31 -5.89
CA THR A 38 4.81 7.76 -5.14
C THR A 38 4.95 8.47 -3.78
N ARG A 39 5.67 7.86 -2.85
CA ARG A 39 5.98 8.44 -1.55
C ARG A 39 6.62 9.84 -1.64
N VAL A 40 7.52 10.04 -2.61
CA VAL A 40 8.20 11.32 -2.83
C VAL A 40 7.25 12.37 -3.41
N GLU A 41 6.39 11.97 -4.34
CA GLU A 41 5.36 12.87 -4.89
C GLU A 41 4.35 13.29 -3.83
N LYS A 42 3.86 12.36 -3.00
CA LYS A 42 2.98 12.67 -1.85
C LYS A 42 3.61 13.69 -0.91
N TYR A 43 4.91 13.54 -0.60
CA TYR A 43 5.64 14.50 0.21
C TYR A 43 5.69 15.89 -0.44
N ASN A 44 6.02 15.96 -1.74
CA ASN A 44 6.07 17.23 -2.45
C ASN A 44 4.70 17.92 -2.53
N ILE A 45 3.64 17.16 -2.80
CA ILE A 45 2.26 17.65 -2.80
C ILE A 45 1.88 18.15 -1.41
N ALA A 46 2.18 17.37 -0.36
CA ALA A 46 1.91 17.78 1.02
C ALA A 46 2.61 19.09 1.39
N ARG A 47 3.91 19.17 1.11
CA ARG A 47 4.73 20.34 1.45
C ARG A 47 4.34 21.60 0.69
N LYS A 48 4.15 21.47 -0.66
CA LYS A 48 3.95 22.63 -1.52
C LYS A 48 2.50 23.12 -1.59
N HIS A 49 1.55 22.21 -1.40
CA HIS A 49 0.13 22.51 -1.65
C HIS A 49 -0.76 22.28 -0.42
N LEU A 50 -0.75 21.06 0.17
CA LEU A 50 -1.71 20.72 1.21
C LEU A 50 -1.43 21.48 2.53
N LEU A 51 -0.19 21.46 2.99
CA LEU A 51 0.17 22.10 4.25
C LEU A 51 -0.08 23.62 4.23
N PRO A 52 0.38 24.39 3.24
CA PRO A 52 0.10 25.83 3.18
C PRO A 52 -1.40 26.14 3.10
N LYS A 53 -2.16 25.37 2.31
CA LYS A 53 -3.62 25.49 2.19
C LYS A 53 -4.30 25.29 3.54
N GLN A 54 -3.94 24.23 4.26
CA GLN A 54 -4.57 23.91 5.55
C GLN A 54 -4.12 24.82 6.69
N LEU A 55 -2.88 25.29 6.70
CA LEU A 55 -2.42 26.31 7.65
C LEU A 55 -3.23 27.59 7.50
N LYS A 56 -3.46 28.05 6.28
CA LYS A 56 -4.30 29.22 6.01
C LYS A 56 -5.75 28.99 6.44
N ALA A 57 -6.32 27.84 6.10
CA ALA A 57 -7.69 27.51 6.46
C ALA A 57 -7.92 27.40 7.98
N CYS A 58 -6.92 26.96 8.73
CA CYS A 58 -6.97 26.88 10.20
C CYS A 58 -6.51 28.16 10.93
N GLY A 59 -6.09 29.20 10.22
CA GLY A 59 -5.57 30.42 10.85
C GLY A 59 -4.24 30.25 11.58
N LEU A 60 -3.42 29.27 11.17
CA LEU A 60 -2.17 28.86 11.84
C LEU A 60 -0.91 29.29 11.09
N THR A 61 -1.03 30.14 10.08
CA THR A 61 0.11 30.65 9.31
C THR A 61 1.09 31.37 10.23
N GLY A 62 2.36 30.96 10.20
CA GLY A 62 3.42 31.49 11.07
C GLY A 62 3.43 30.92 12.50
N LYS A 63 2.38 30.22 12.95
CA LYS A 63 2.29 29.68 14.30
C LYS A 63 2.61 28.16 14.34
N VAL A 64 2.39 27.44 13.24
CA VAL A 64 2.67 26.00 13.16
C VAL A 64 3.56 25.71 11.97
N THR A 65 4.59 24.91 12.21
CA THR A 65 5.46 24.35 11.18
C THR A 65 5.45 22.85 11.27
N MET A 66 5.68 22.17 10.15
CA MET A 66 5.76 20.71 10.08
C MET A 66 7.03 20.34 9.32
N ASN A 67 7.91 19.59 9.98
CA ASN A 67 9.18 19.21 9.38
C ASN A 67 9.03 18.00 8.43
N GLN A 68 10.11 17.68 7.71
CA GLN A 68 10.14 16.58 6.77
C GLN A 68 9.82 15.22 7.41
N SER A 69 10.35 14.96 8.62
CA SER A 69 10.12 13.70 9.32
C SER A 69 8.66 13.51 9.73
N ALA A 70 7.95 14.60 10.03
CA ALA A 70 6.52 14.57 10.33
C ALA A 70 5.69 14.24 9.08
N LEU A 71 5.98 14.89 7.95
CA LEU A 71 5.25 14.61 6.70
C LEU A 71 5.46 13.16 6.23
N TYR A 72 6.70 12.67 6.22
CA TYR A 72 6.95 11.27 5.91
C TYR A 72 6.35 10.32 6.96
N GLY A 73 6.40 10.69 8.24
CA GLY A 73 5.77 9.90 9.30
C GLY A 73 4.25 9.75 9.10
N ILE A 74 3.57 10.80 8.61
CA ILE A 74 2.14 10.72 8.27
C ILE A 74 1.93 9.81 7.05
N ILE A 75 2.72 10.00 5.99
CA ILE A 75 2.61 9.22 4.75
C ILE A 75 2.82 7.74 5.03
N ASP A 76 3.87 7.39 5.78
CA ASP A 76 4.28 6.01 5.99
C ASP A 76 3.49 5.30 7.10
N GLY A 77 3.00 6.04 8.10
CA GLY A 77 2.40 5.45 9.31
C GLY A 77 0.90 5.66 9.48
N TYR A 78 0.33 6.65 8.79
CA TYR A 78 -1.07 7.06 9.01
C TYR A 78 -1.89 7.19 7.73
N THR A 79 -1.32 6.85 6.57
CA THR A 79 -2.07 6.86 5.30
C THR A 79 -1.71 5.65 4.45
N ARG A 80 -2.75 5.01 3.86
CA ARG A 80 -2.61 3.94 2.88
C ARG A 80 -3.62 4.19 1.78
N GLU A 81 -3.19 4.89 0.73
CA GLU A 81 -4.04 5.34 -0.36
C GLU A 81 -3.23 5.58 -1.64
N ALA A 82 -3.87 5.47 -2.80
CA ALA A 82 -3.26 5.81 -4.09
C ALA A 82 -3.07 7.33 -4.26
N GLY A 83 -4.03 8.11 -3.79
CA GLY A 83 -4.04 9.57 -3.85
C GLY A 83 -3.47 10.25 -2.61
N VAL A 84 -4.02 11.44 -2.28
CA VAL A 84 -3.58 12.30 -1.17
C VAL A 84 -4.75 12.80 -0.31
N ARG A 85 -5.95 12.23 -0.44
CA ARG A 85 -7.14 12.70 0.30
C ARG A 85 -7.04 12.41 1.80
N ASN A 86 -6.63 11.21 2.18
CA ASN A 86 -6.44 10.86 3.58
C ASN A 86 -5.22 11.60 4.17
N LEU A 87 -4.18 11.82 3.37
CA LEU A 87 -3.04 12.64 3.74
C LEU A 87 -3.46 14.07 4.10
N GLU A 88 -4.29 14.71 3.27
CA GLU A 88 -4.84 16.04 3.55
C GLU A 88 -5.68 16.04 4.85
N ARG A 89 -6.55 15.03 5.03
CA ARG A 89 -7.38 14.88 6.24
C ARG A 89 -6.53 14.70 7.50
N THR A 90 -5.49 13.89 7.42
CA THR A 90 -4.59 13.61 8.54
C THR A 90 -3.77 14.86 8.91
N ILE A 91 -3.21 15.57 7.92
CA ILE A 91 -2.56 16.86 8.13
C ILE A 91 -3.52 17.83 8.83
N THR A 92 -4.76 17.95 8.35
CA THR A 92 -5.77 18.81 8.95
C THR A 92 -6.08 18.41 10.39
N SER A 93 -6.14 17.13 10.69
CA SER A 93 -6.34 16.62 12.07
C SER A 93 -5.21 17.04 13.00
N VAL A 94 -3.95 16.91 12.56
CA VAL A 94 -2.78 17.38 13.32
C VAL A 94 -2.87 18.89 13.57
N LEU A 95 -3.14 19.67 12.53
CA LEU A 95 -3.24 21.14 12.64
C LEU A 95 -4.35 21.57 13.59
N ARG A 96 -5.52 20.91 13.57
CA ARG A 96 -6.60 21.21 14.52
C ARG A 96 -6.20 20.94 15.98
N LYS A 97 -5.43 19.89 16.24
CA LYS A 97 -4.91 19.62 17.58
C LYS A 97 -3.86 20.65 18.03
N CYS A 98 -3.02 21.12 17.10
CA CYS A 98 -2.12 22.25 17.37
C CYS A 98 -2.90 23.56 17.63
N ALA A 99 -3.95 23.83 16.82
CA ALA A 99 -4.81 24.99 17.02
C ALA A 99 -5.44 25.01 18.42
N ARG A 100 -5.92 23.86 18.90
CA ARG A 100 -6.48 23.73 20.25
C ARG A 100 -5.47 24.11 21.34
N LYS A 101 -4.23 23.63 21.23
CA LYS A 101 -3.16 23.95 22.21
C LYS A 101 -2.82 25.44 22.22
N ILE A 102 -2.75 26.04 21.04
CA ILE A 102 -2.48 27.48 20.89
C ILE A 102 -3.66 28.30 21.43
N ALA A 103 -4.90 27.92 21.13
CA ALA A 103 -6.09 28.61 21.62
C ALA A 103 -6.28 28.47 23.13
N ALA A 104 -5.84 27.35 23.72
CA ALA A 104 -5.82 27.15 25.19
C ALA A 104 -4.71 27.98 25.90
N GLY A 105 -3.83 28.64 25.14
CA GLY A 105 -2.70 29.37 25.71
C GLY A 105 -1.56 28.51 26.22
N GLU A 106 -1.59 27.19 25.92
CA GLU A 106 -0.54 26.27 26.36
C GLU A 106 0.81 26.52 25.65
N VAL A 107 0.76 26.98 24.40
CA VAL A 107 1.93 27.29 23.58
C VAL A 107 1.60 28.41 22.58
N GLU A 108 2.59 29.24 22.23
CA GLU A 108 2.43 30.30 21.21
C GLU A 108 2.63 29.77 19.79
N SER A 109 3.51 28.81 19.61
CA SER A 109 3.82 28.17 18.34
C SER A 109 4.17 26.70 18.51
N VAL A 110 4.01 25.91 17.44
CA VAL A 110 4.29 24.46 17.46
C VAL A 110 5.11 24.06 16.24
N SER A 111 6.24 23.39 16.46
CA SER A 111 6.98 22.71 15.40
C SER A 111 6.69 21.22 15.48
N VAL A 112 5.88 20.71 14.57
CA VAL A 112 5.47 19.30 14.55
C VAL A 112 6.61 18.45 13.98
N THR A 113 7.06 17.47 14.78
CA THR A 113 8.09 16.49 14.43
C THR A 113 7.50 15.10 14.30
N GLY A 114 8.24 14.18 13.68
CA GLY A 114 7.81 12.78 13.55
C GLY A 114 7.54 12.07 14.87
N THR A 115 8.25 12.44 15.95
CA THR A 115 8.09 11.88 17.30
C THR A 115 6.79 12.34 17.98
N MET A 116 6.25 13.49 17.60
CA MET A 116 5.01 14.02 18.16
C MET A 116 3.76 13.37 17.55
N LEU A 117 3.89 12.66 16.43
CA LEU A 117 2.74 12.14 15.70
C LEU A 117 1.93 11.13 16.52
N GLU A 118 2.58 10.28 17.31
CA GLU A 118 1.88 9.29 18.13
C GLU A 118 1.05 9.94 19.24
N GLN A 119 1.52 11.05 19.80
CA GLN A 119 0.75 11.84 20.77
C GLN A 119 -0.44 12.57 20.11
N LEU A 120 -0.24 12.99 18.86
CA LEU A 120 -1.25 13.75 18.13
C LEU A 120 -2.27 12.87 17.40
N LEU A 121 -1.89 11.70 16.90
CA LEU A 121 -2.72 10.85 16.05
C LEU A 121 -3.04 9.50 16.67
N GLY A 122 -2.33 9.11 17.73
CA GLY A 122 -2.38 7.77 18.30
C GLY A 122 -1.35 6.83 17.65
N PRO A 123 -1.39 5.54 17.96
CA PRO A 123 -0.46 4.56 17.41
C PRO A 123 -0.58 4.49 15.88
N ARG A 124 0.53 4.20 15.22
CA ARG A 124 0.55 3.99 13.78
C ARG A 124 -0.29 2.78 13.40
N PHE A 125 -1.18 2.91 12.45
CA PHE A 125 -1.97 1.79 11.96
C PHE A 125 -1.35 1.11 10.73
N VAL A 126 -0.52 1.82 9.96
CA VAL A 126 0.30 1.22 8.92
C VAL A 126 1.61 0.79 9.58
N LYS A 127 1.77 -0.51 9.74
CA LYS A 127 3.04 -1.07 10.20
C LYS A 127 4.03 -1.01 9.04
N PRO A 128 5.30 -0.64 9.29
CA PRO A 128 6.32 -0.75 8.25
C PRO A 128 6.42 -2.21 7.82
N ASP A 129 6.55 -2.44 6.51
CA ASP A 129 6.80 -3.77 5.97
C ASP A 129 8.00 -4.39 6.70
N PHE A 130 7.74 -5.48 7.41
CA PHE A 130 8.79 -6.30 8.01
C PHE A 130 9.45 -7.11 6.88
N LEU A 131 10.30 -6.47 6.11
CA LEU A 131 11.27 -7.20 5.30
C LEU A 131 12.11 -8.03 6.28
N ASN A 132 12.03 -9.34 6.18
CA ASN A 132 13.02 -10.19 6.80
C ASN A 132 14.37 -9.86 6.13
N ARG A 133 15.14 -8.99 6.79
CA ARG A 133 16.44 -8.53 6.30
C ARG A 133 17.53 -9.59 6.51
N THR A 134 17.23 -10.62 7.27
CA THR A 134 18.13 -11.75 7.51
C THR A 134 17.65 -12.94 6.72
N ASN A 135 18.57 -13.63 6.06
CA ASN A 135 18.27 -14.89 5.39
C ASN A 135 17.79 -15.91 6.43
N ALA A 136 16.60 -16.40 6.26
CA ALA A 136 16.01 -17.45 7.11
C ALA A 136 15.55 -18.60 6.20
N VAL A 137 15.82 -19.83 6.64
CA VAL A 137 15.34 -21.02 5.95
C VAL A 137 13.82 -21.09 6.07
N GLY A 138 13.14 -21.36 4.97
CA GLY A 138 11.69 -21.45 4.94
C GLY A 138 10.96 -20.11 4.81
N ILE A 139 11.66 -19.00 4.60
CA ILE A 139 11.02 -17.70 4.38
C ILE A 139 11.56 -17.07 3.10
N ALA A 140 10.65 -16.65 2.21
CA ALA A 140 10.96 -15.88 1.02
C ALA A 140 10.12 -14.61 0.96
N ASN A 141 10.71 -13.49 0.53
CA ASN A 141 9.98 -12.25 0.31
C ASN A 141 9.41 -12.25 -1.11
N GLY A 142 8.10 -12.43 -1.22
CA GLY A 142 7.36 -12.19 -2.44
C GLY A 142 7.11 -10.71 -2.67
N LEU A 143 6.80 -10.35 -3.90
CA LEU A 143 6.40 -9.00 -4.29
C LEU A 143 4.95 -9.04 -4.77
N ALA A 144 4.13 -8.18 -4.20
CA ALA A 144 2.75 -8.00 -4.61
C ALA A 144 2.53 -6.57 -5.11
N TRP A 145 1.68 -6.42 -6.12
CA TRP A 145 1.21 -5.12 -6.56
C TRP A 145 -0.20 -4.90 -6.02
N THR A 146 -0.42 -3.73 -5.42
CA THR A 146 -1.73 -3.34 -4.87
C THR A 146 -2.16 -2.00 -5.44
N SER A 147 -3.44 -1.65 -5.29
CA SER A 147 -3.97 -0.36 -5.72
C SER A 147 -3.27 0.84 -5.06
N VAL A 148 -2.53 0.62 -3.98
CA VAL A 148 -1.80 1.66 -3.23
C VAL A 148 -0.28 1.62 -3.46
N GLY A 149 0.20 0.69 -4.28
CA GLY A 149 1.62 0.53 -4.64
C GLY A 149 2.13 -0.89 -4.51
N GLY A 150 3.45 -1.08 -4.66
CA GLY A 150 4.12 -2.36 -4.41
C GLY A 150 4.19 -2.66 -2.91
N GLU A 151 4.02 -3.93 -2.55
CA GLU A 151 4.09 -4.45 -1.19
C GLU A 151 4.94 -5.70 -1.15
N THR A 152 5.63 -5.94 -0.04
CA THR A 152 6.35 -7.19 0.18
C THR A 152 5.49 -8.14 0.98
N LEU A 153 5.49 -9.40 0.56
CA LEU A 153 4.71 -10.46 1.17
C LEU A 153 5.65 -11.55 1.66
N PRO A 154 5.77 -11.81 2.96
CA PRO A 154 6.54 -12.95 3.44
C PRO A 154 5.82 -14.24 3.06
N ILE A 155 6.51 -15.14 2.38
CA ILE A 155 6.03 -16.48 2.04
C ILE A 155 6.75 -17.43 2.97
N GLU A 156 6.00 -18.17 3.77
CA GLU A 156 6.54 -19.15 4.71
C GLU A 156 6.40 -20.55 4.14
N VAL A 157 7.47 -21.31 4.15
CA VAL A 157 7.49 -22.69 3.66
C VAL A 157 8.05 -23.60 4.75
N GLN A 158 7.30 -24.64 5.07
CA GLN A 158 7.72 -25.70 5.99
C GLN A 158 7.75 -27.03 5.27
N VAL A 159 8.84 -27.77 5.45
CA VAL A 159 9.01 -29.13 4.92
C VAL A 159 9.00 -30.10 6.10
N MET A 160 8.11 -31.06 6.05
CA MET A 160 7.92 -32.06 7.10
C MET A 160 8.42 -33.41 6.59
N ASP A 161 9.31 -34.05 7.33
CA ASP A 161 9.81 -35.38 7.08
C ASP A 161 8.74 -36.45 7.38
N ASN A 162 8.90 -37.63 6.79
CA ASN A 162 7.96 -38.76 6.93
C ASN A 162 6.53 -38.44 6.45
N GLY A 163 6.41 -37.59 5.45
CA GLY A 163 5.15 -37.23 4.82
C GLY A 163 4.74 -38.25 3.72
N SER A 164 3.66 -37.93 3.05
CA SER A 164 3.09 -38.67 1.93
C SER A 164 3.18 -37.95 0.59
N GLY A 165 3.93 -36.87 0.52
CA GLY A 165 4.01 -35.98 -0.65
C GLY A 165 2.85 -34.97 -0.71
N LYS A 166 2.19 -34.72 0.41
CA LYS A 166 1.07 -33.79 0.47
C LYS A 166 1.56 -32.35 0.38
N ILE A 167 0.92 -31.57 -0.49
CA ILE A 167 1.14 -30.12 -0.59
C ILE A 167 -0.06 -29.42 0.02
N THR A 168 0.21 -28.61 1.04
CA THR A 168 -0.81 -27.79 1.69
C THR A 168 -0.48 -26.33 1.45
N VAL A 169 -1.43 -25.58 0.91
CA VAL A 169 -1.30 -24.14 0.69
C VAL A 169 -2.35 -23.44 1.53
N THR A 170 -1.93 -22.50 2.38
CA THR A 170 -2.81 -21.76 3.29
C THR A 170 -2.58 -20.25 3.21
N GLY A 171 -3.56 -19.49 3.65
CA GLY A 171 -3.56 -18.04 3.62
C GLY A 171 -4.66 -17.45 2.75
N SER A 172 -4.68 -16.16 2.60
CA SER A 172 -5.66 -15.44 1.78
C SER A 172 -5.17 -15.41 0.33
N LEU A 173 -5.52 -16.44 -0.45
CA LEU A 173 -4.99 -16.71 -1.78
C LEU A 173 -6.09 -16.75 -2.83
N GLY A 174 -5.91 -16.01 -3.89
CA GLY A 174 -6.61 -16.24 -5.15
C GLY A 174 -6.10 -17.49 -5.86
N ASP A 175 -6.82 -17.96 -6.88
CA ASP A 175 -6.48 -19.20 -7.60
C ASP A 175 -5.13 -19.08 -8.31
N VAL A 176 -4.76 -17.92 -8.83
CA VAL A 176 -3.45 -17.64 -9.46
C VAL A 176 -2.28 -17.93 -8.52
N MET A 177 -2.40 -17.57 -7.24
CA MET A 177 -1.32 -17.81 -6.26
C MET A 177 -1.20 -19.30 -5.91
N LYS A 178 -2.33 -20.03 -5.87
CA LYS A 178 -2.33 -21.50 -5.70
C LYS A 178 -1.63 -22.19 -6.85
N GLU A 179 -1.94 -21.80 -8.08
CA GLU A 179 -1.29 -22.30 -9.29
C GLU A 179 0.21 -21.97 -9.30
N SER A 180 0.59 -20.77 -8.87
CA SER A 180 1.99 -20.34 -8.75
C SER A 180 2.77 -21.23 -7.77
N ALA A 181 2.18 -21.57 -6.62
CA ALA A 181 2.80 -22.47 -5.65
C ALA A 181 3.00 -23.87 -6.25
N GLN A 182 2.02 -24.40 -6.99
CA GLN A 182 2.14 -25.69 -7.69
C GLN A 182 3.20 -25.66 -8.79
N ALA A 183 3.27 -24.58 -9.56
CA ALA A 183 4.29 -24.39 -10.59
C ALA A 183 5.70 -24.32 -10.00
N ALA A 184 5.87 -23.63 -8.86
CA ALA A 184 7.14 -23.56 -8.14
C ALA A 184 7.61 -24.96 -7.69
N LEU A 185 6.72 -25.77 -7.15
CA LEU A 185 7.04 -27.15 -6.77
C LEU A 185 7.38 -28.04 -7.98
N SER A 186 6.69 -27.88 -9.09
CA SER A 186 7.01 -28.58 -10.33
C SER A 186 8.39 -28.18 -10.86
N CYS A 187 8.73 -26.89 -10.79
CA CYS A 187 10.05 -26.38 -11.14
C CYS A 187 11.14 -26.94 -10.20
N LEU A 188 10.87 -27.02 -8.90
CA LEU A 188 11.80 -27.58 -7.93
C LEU A 188 12.07 -29.06 -8.21
N ARG A 189 11.02 -29.84 -8.50
CA ARG A 189 11.14 -31.27 -8.88
C ARG A 189 11.99 -31.46 -10.14
N SER A 190 11.77 -30.68 -11.18
CA SER A 190 12.52 -30.77 -12.43
C SER A 190 14.00 -30.44 -12.30
N ARG A 191 14.38 -29.72 -11.25
CA ARG A 191 15.75 -29.23 -10.99
C ARG A 191 16.38 -29.84 -9.73
N ALA A 192 15.74 -30.82 -9.11
CA ALA A 192 16.15 -31.36 -7.82
C ALA A 192 17.64 -31.79 -7.82
N GLU A 193 18.09 -32.55 -8.81
CA GLU A 193 19.46 -33.00 -8.93
C GLU A 193 20.45 -31.82 -9.02
N ALA A 194 20.15 -30.81 -9.84
CA ALA A 194 20.99 -29.62 -10.01
C ALA A 194 21.09 -28.78 -8.74
N LEU A 195 20.08 -28.86 -7.87
CA LEU A 195 20.01 -28.14 -6.59
C LEU A 195 20.52 -28.99 -5.42
N GLY A 196 20.98 -30.21 -5.65
CA GLY A 196 21.43 -31.14 -4.62
C GLY A 196 20.29 -31.62 -3.69
N ILE A 197 19.07 -31.65 -4.18
CA ILE A 197 17.87 -32.10 -3.48
C ILE A 197 17.58 -33.53 -3.89
N ASP A 198 17.15 -34.37 -2.96
CA ASP A 198 16.67 -35.74 -3.26
C ASP A 198 15.57 -35.69 -4.33
N PRO A 199 15.76 -36.32 -5.50
CA PRO A 199 14.73 -36.35 -6.56
C PRO A 199 13.38 -36.90 -6.12
N ASP A 200 13.36 -37.73 -5.09
CA ASP A 200 12.14 -38.37 -4.56
C ASP A 200 11.55 -37.64 -3.35
N PHE A 201 12.06 -36.42 -3.00
CA PHE A 201 11.58 -35.64 -1.86
C PHE A 201 10.05 -35.48 -1.85
N TYR A 202 9.44 -35.37 -3.02
CA TYR A 202 8.00 -35.17 -3.16
C TYR A 202 7.16 -36.44 -2.80
N LYS A 203 7.79 -37.59 -2.59
CA LYS A 203 7.12 -38.81 -2.15
C LYS A 203 7.18 -38.99 -0.63
N THR A 204 8.19 -38.43 0.00
CA THR A 204 8.56 -38.69 1.40
C THR A 204 8.38 -37.50 2.32
N LYS A 205 8.18 -36.30 1.75
CA LYS A 205 8.07 -35.05 2.52
C LYS A 205 6.75 -34.36 2.22
N ASP A 206 6.07 -33.91 3.26
CA ASP A 206 4.94 -32.99 3.10
C ASP A 206 5.44 -31.55 3.10
N ILE A 207 4.85 -30.70 2.26
CA ILE A 207 5.24 -29.31 2.09
C ILE A 207 4.04 -28.41 2.40
N HIS A 208 4.24 -27.49 3.34
CA HIS A 208 3.25 -26.49 3.68
C HIS A 208 3.75 -25.12 3.25
N VAL A 209 3.01 -24.44 2.39
CA VAL A 209 3.27 -23.08 1.94
C VAL A 209 2.19 -22.17 2.54
N HIS A 210 2.61 -21.17 3.29
CA HIS A 210 1.71 -20.21 3.94
C HIS A 210 1.97 -18.80 3.42
N PHE A 211 0.90 -18.10 3.08
CA PHE A 211 0.89 -16.70 2.70
C PHE A 211 0.10 -15.93 3.76
N PRO A 212 0.77 -15.30 4.74
CA PRO A 212 0.11 -14.69 5.91
C PRO A 212 -0.89 -13.60 5.56
N GLU A 213 -0.57 -12.81 4.52
CA GLU A 213 -1.44 -11.78 3.98
C GLU A 213 -1.53 -11.96 2.47
N GLY A 214 -2.69 -12.34 1.98
CA GLY A 214 -2.95 -12.34 0.54
C GLY A 214 -3.06 -10.90 0.04
N ALA A 215 -2.41 -10.60 -1.07
CA ALA A 215 -2.77 -9.44 -1.85
C ALA A 215 -4.23 -9.60 -2.32
N VAL A 216 -5.13 -8.80 -1.77
CA VAL A 216 -6.55 -8.77 -2.09
C VAL A 216 -6.76 -7.87 -3.31
#